data_c3a2e5a4043400ac6d13b430668e40bd
#
_entry.id   c3a2e5a4043400ac6d13b430668e40bd
#
_cell.length_a   1.000
_cell.length_b   1.000
_cell.length_c   1.000
_cell.angle_alpha   90.00
_cell.angle_beta   90.00
_cell.angle_gamma   90.00
#
_symmetry.space_group_name_H-M   'P 1'
#
loop_
_entity.id
_entity.type
_entity.pdbx_description
1 polymer ?
#
loop_
_entity_poly.entity_id
_entity_poly.type
_entity_poly.pdbx_seq_one_letter_code
_entity_poly.pdbx_strand_id
1 'polypeptide(L)'
;MSDTGNSLERKSMDRYLIETPHTDHDCHMLVDQIYAMGYLYQFEWGCPDGVHCAWAIIEAESRAQALLAVPSLLRSKARVVKLCKFDGDASAIHQATVGFA
;
A
#
# COMPACT_ATOMS: atom_id res chain seq x y z
N MET A 1 22.17 -2.06 25.36
CA MET A 1 21.69 -2.06 25.10
C MET A 1 21.12 -2.01 24.33
N SER A 2 21.17 -1.68 24.42
CA SER A 2 20.51 -1.53 23.97
C SER A 2 19.98 -1.80 23.14
N ASP A 3 20.30 -1.86 22.86
CA ASP A 3 19.66 -2.12 22.11
C ASP A 3 18.94 -3.04 21.85
N THR A 4 19.51 -3.45 22.18
CA THR A 4 18.62 -4.36 22.46
C THR A 4 17.32 -3.85 22.67
N GLY A 5 17.26 -2.89 23.31
CA GLY A 5 16.07 -2.18 23.39
C GLY A 5 15.53 -1.89 22.06
N ASN A 6 16.37 -1.69 21.12
CA ASN A 6 15.94 -1.44 19.80
C ASN A 6 15.16 -2.54 19.20
N SER A 7 15.55 -3.77 19.44
CA SER A 7 14.79 -4.81 18.84
C SER A 7 13.41 -4.88 19.44
N LEU A 8 13.30 -4.52 20.69
CA LEU A 8 11.99 -4.52 21.32
C LEU A 8 11.17 -3.35 20.86
N GLU A 9 11.83 -2.26 20.62
CA GLU A 9 11.13 -1.06 20.24
C GLU A 9 10.90 -0.95 18.78
N ARG A 10 11.52 -1.83 18.01
CA ARG A 10 11.32 -1.79 16.59
C ARG A 10 9.87 -2.03 16.30
N LYS A 11 9.28 -1.14 15.57
CA LYS A 11 7.90 -1.29 15.22
C LYS A 11 7.73 -2.40 14.24
N SER A 12 6.63 -3.10 14.34
CA SER A 12 6.26 -4.07 13.35
C SER A 12 5.99 -3.35 12.06
N MET A 13 6.42 -3.95 11.00
CA MET A 13 6.08 -3.46 9.68
C MET A 13 4.83 -4.16 9.25
N ASP A 14 3.84 -3.40 8.87
CA ASP A 14 2.62 -3.93 8.30
C ASP A 14 2.69 -3.82 6.79
N ARG A 15 1.87 -4.62 6.13
CA ARG A 15 1.78 -4.56 4.69
C ARG A 15 0.55 -3.75 4.32
N TYR A 16 0.74 -2.85 3.37
CA TYR A 16 -0.33 -1.99 2.92
C TYR A 16 -0.51 -2.12 1.43
N LEU A 17 -1.73 -2.34 1.00
CA LEU A 17 -2.06 -2.28 -0.41
C LEU A 17 -2.33 -0.83 -0.75
N ILE A 18 -1.67 -0.35 -1.79
CA ILE A 18 -1.86 1.01 -2.26
C ILE A 18 -2.52 0.94 -3.62
N GLU A 19 -3.60 1.69 -3.79
CA GLU A 19 -4.28 1.84 -5.06
C GLU A 19 -4.18 3.28 -5.48
N THR A 20 -3.77 3.50 -6.72
CA THR A 20 -3.61 4.86 -7.23
C THR A 20 -4.41 5.02 -8.51
N PRO A 21 -5.72 5.22 -8.40
CA PRO A 21 -6.51 5.50 -9.59
C PRO A 21 -6.06 6.84 -10.18
N HIS A 22 -6.03 6.91 -11.49
CA HIS A 22 -5.59 8.11 -12.17
C HIS A 22 -6.24 8.14 -13.53
N THR A 23 -6.17 9.29 -14.19
CA THR A 23 -6.75 9.41 -15.50
C THR A 23 -5.77 8.91 -16.54
N ASP A 24 -6.30 8.58 -17.71
CA ASP A 24 -5.46 8.21 -18.83
C ASP A 24 -4.41 9.29 -19.09
N HIS A 25 -4.81 10.54 -18.94
CA HIS A 25 -3.94 11.66 -19.18
C HIS A 25 -2.75 11.69 -18.23
N ASP A 26 -2.93 11.21 -17.02
CA ASP A 26 -1.88 11.30 -16.00
C ASP A 26 -1.00 10.06 -15.90
N CYS A 27 -1.27 9.06 -16.73
CA CYS A 27 -0.54 7.80 -16.65
C CYS A 27 0.97 7.98 -16.74
N HIS A 28 1.41 8.67 -17.75
CA HIS A 28 2.83 8.88 -18.00
C HIS A 28 3.51 9.61 -16.86
N MET A 29 2.86 10.67 -16.40
CA MET A 29 3.40 11.46 -15.30
C MET A 29 3.56 10.60 -14.06
N LEU A 30 2.56 9.77 -13.78
CA LEU A 30 2.59 8.94 -12.59
C LEU A 30 3.73 7.91 -12.67
N VAL A 31 3.88 7.27 -13.84
CA VAL A 31 4.96 6.32 -14.03
C VAL A 31 6.31 7.00 -13.79
N ASP A 32 6.50 8.16 -14.37
CA ASP A 32 7.76 8.87 -14.24
C ASP A 32 8.06 9.26 -12.81
N GLN A 33 7.06 9.72 -12.09
CA GLN A 33 7.27 10.15 -10.73
C GLN A 33 7.53 8.98 -9.79
N ILE A 34 6.81 7.90 -9.98
CA ILE A 34 7.03 6.73 -9.13
C ILE A 34 8.40 6.12 -9.41
N TYR A 35 8.82 6.15 -10.67
CA TYR A 35 10.15 5.71 -11.00
C TYR A 35 11.21 6.57 -10.31
N ALA A 36 11.02 7.88 -10.36
CA ALA A 36 11.98 8.80 -9.73
C ALA A 36 12.04 8.64 -8.23
N MET A 37 10.95 8.21 -7.62
CA MET A 37 10.91 7.97 -6.19
C MET A 37 11.46 6.61 -5.79
N GLY A 38 11.79 5.76 -6.76
CA GLY A 38 12.39 4.47 -6.47
C GLY A 38 11.38 3.36 -6.21
N TYR A 39 10.12 3.57 -6.53
CA TYR A 39 9.10 2.58 -6.22
C TYR A 39 8.51 1.89 -7.44
N LEU A 40 9.04 2.16 -8.63
CA LEU A 40 8.40 1.67 -9.85
C LEU A 40 8.19 0.16 -9.85
N TYR A 41 9.18 -0.58 -9.39
CA TYR A 41 9.13 -2.02 -9.48
C TYR A 41 8.24 -2.64 -8.40
N GLN A 42 7.72 -1.84 -7.50
CA GLN A 42 6.79 -2.33 -6.51
C GLN A 42 5.34 -2.14 -6.93
N PHE A 43 5.12 -1.40 -8.01
CA PHE A 43 3.78 -1.17 -8.52
C PHE A 43 3.49 -2.03 -9.72
N GLU A 44 2.26 -2.48 -9.83
CA GLU A 44 1.76 -3.15 -11.00
C GLU A 44 0.64 -2.29 -11.58
N TRP A 45 0.56 -2.27 -12.88
CA TRP A 45 -0.22 -1.27 -13.59
C TRP A 45 -1.31 -1.92 -14.41
N GLY A 46 -2.53 -1.40 -14.29
CA GLY A 46 -3.64 -1.89 -15.09
C GLY A 46 -3.87 -1.11 -16.35
N CYS A 47 -3.10 -0.04 -16.58
CA CYS A 47 -3.32 0.83 -17.72
C CYS A 47 -3.33 0.09 -19.06
N PRO A 48 -2.42 -0.84 -19.31
CA PRO A 48 -2.45 -1.54 -20.59
C PRO A 48 -3.72 -2.34 -20.82
N ASP A 49 -4.41 -2.68 -19.77
CA ASP A 49 -5.66 -3.42 -19.86
C ASP A 49 -6.87 -2.50 -19.73
N GLY A 50 -6.66 -1.20 -19.82
CA GLY A 50 -7.75 -0.24 -19.79
C GLY A 50 -8.19 0.18 -18.40
N VAL A 51 -7.50 -0.28 -17.35
CA VAL A 51 -7.83 0.09 -15.98
C VAL A 51 -6.77 1.04 -15.49
N HIS A 52 -7.09 2.33 -15.43
CA HIS A 52 -6.10 3.34 -15.09
C HIS A 52 -5.92 3.41 -13.58
N CYS A 53 -5.18 2.45 -13.10
CA CYS A 53 -4.87 2.33 -11.69
C CYS A 53 -3.56 1.55 -11.56
N ALA A 54 -2.82 1.84 -10.50
CA ALA A 54 -1.64 1.06 -10.18
C ALA A 54 -1.78 0.58 -8.75
N TRP A 55 -1.22 -0.59 -8.48
CA TRP A 55 -1.31 -1.23 -7.16
C TRP A 55 0.07 -1.64 -6.70
N ALA A 56 0.31 -1.48 -5.40
CA ALA A 56 1.55 -1.95 -4.79
C ALA A 56 1.25 -2.46 -3.40
N ILE A 57 2.08 -3.37 -2.92
CA ILE A 57 2.06 -3.77 -1.52
C ILE A 57 3.36 -3.28 -0.92
N ILE A 58 3.26 -2.40 0.05
CA ILE A 58 4.40 -1.74 0.66
C ILE A 58 4.41 -2.09 2.14
N GLU A 59 5.57 -2.46 2.65
CA GLU A 59 5.74 -2.66 4.09
C GLU A 59 6.12 -1.33 4.71
N ALA A 60 5.41 -0.97 5.76
CA ALA A 60 5.65 0.32 6.39
C ALA A 60 5.20 0.26 7.84
N GLU A 61 5.66 1.20 8.63
CA GLU A 61 5.28 1.26 10.03
C GLU A 61 3.90 1.85 10.22
N SER A 62 3.42 2.59 9.25
CA SER A 62 2.12 3.24 9.37
C SER A 62 1.52 3.45 7.99
N ARG A 63 0.24 3.71 7.98
CA ARG A 63 -0.47 4.05 6.76
C ARG A 63 0.12 5.31 6.12
N ALA A 64 0.42 6.30 6.94
CA ALA A 64 1.00 7.54 6.43
C ALA A 64 2.36 7.29 5.79
N GLN A 65 3.14 6.41 6.37
CA GLN A 65 4.44 6.10 5.79
C GLN A 65 4.28 5.37 4.46
N ALA A 66 3.33 4.43 4.39
CA ALA A 66 3.10 3.72 3.14
C ALA A 66 2.68 4.68 2.04
N LEU A 67 1.90 5.70 2.40
CA LEU A 67 1.39 6.65 1.42
C LEU A 67 2.50 7.47 0.77
N LEU A 68 3.67 7.51 1.38
CA LEU A 68 4.79 8.24 0.80
C LEU A 68 5.28 7.62 -0.51
N ALA A 69 4.88 6.39 -0.81
CA ALA A 69 5.21 5.78 -2.10
C ALA A 69 4.38 6.39 -3.24
N VAL A 70 3.39 7.21 -2.92
CA VAL A 70 2.53 7.82 -3.93
C VAL A 70 2.97 9.27 -4.12
N PRO A 71 3.10 9.74 -5.36
CA PRO A 71 3.43 11.13 -5.60
C PRO A 71 2.44 12.06 -4.92
N SER A 72 2.94 13.19 -4.42
CA SER A 72 2.12 14.06 -3.57
C SER A 72 0.85 14.54 -4.26
N LEU A 73 0.91 14.76 -5.56
CA LEU A 73 -0.27 15.24 -6.27
C LEU A 73 -1.42 14.26 -6.28
N LEU A 74 -1.12 12.97 -6.12
CA LEU A 74 -2.13 11.95 -6.21
C LEU A 74 -2.46 11.31 -4.88
N ARG A 75 -1.83 11.77 -3.80
CA ARG A 75 -2.05 11.14 -2.50
C ARG A 75 -3.48 11.24 -2.02
N SER A 76 -4.14 12.34 -2.32
CA SER A 76 -5.52 12.50 -1.87
C SER A 76 -6.48 11.54 -2.55
N LYS A 77 -6.08 11.00 -3.71
CA LYS A 77 -6.92 10.06 -4.44
C LYS A 77 -6.52 8.62 -4.21
N ALA A 78 -5.40 8.41 -3.55
CA ALA A 78 -4.91 7.06 -3.33
C ALA A 78 -5.68 6.41 -2.20
N ARG A 79 -5.82 5.10 -2.28
CA ARG A 79 -6.43 4.32 -1.23
C ARG A 79 -5.36 3.43 -0.64
N VAL A 80 -5.31 3.38 0.68
CA VAL A 80 -4.32 2.57 1.38
C VAL A 80 -5.06 1.62 2.30
N VAL A 81 -4.81 0.33 2.15
CA VAL A 81 -5.50 -0.69 2.91
C VAL A 81 -4.47 -1.52 3.66
N LYS A 82 -4.60 -1.59 4.96
CA LYS A 82 -3.73 -2.43 5.75
C LYS A 82 -4.15 -3.88 5.56
N LEU A 83 -3.21 -4.72 5.23
CA LEU A 83 -3.49 -6.11 4.91
C LEU A 83 -3.14 -7.00 6.10
N CYS A 84 -3.86 -8.08 6.22
CA CYS A 84 -3.53 -9.10 7.20
C CYS A 84 -3.80 -10.46 6.58
N LYS A 85 -3.24 -11.47 7.20
CA LYS A 85 -3.51 -12.84 6.79
C LYS A 85 -4.34 -13.51 7.88
N PHE A 86 -5.22 -14.38 7.46
CA PHE A 86 -5.89 -15.25 8.41
C PHE A 86 -4.92 -16.36 8.75
N ASP A 87 -4.77 -16.63 10.03
CA ASP A 87 -3.80 -17.63 10.40
C ASP A 87 -4.41 -19.01 10.54
N GLY A 88 -5.21 -19.28 11.40
CA GLY A 88 -5.81 -20.58 11.55
C GLY A 88 -7.16 -20.49 12.19
N ASP A 89 -7.44 -19.32 12.71
CA ASP A 89 -8.73 -19.10 13.35
C ASP A 89 -9.56 -18.19 12.48
N ALA A 90 -9.90 -18.70 11.33
CA ALA A 90 -10.65 -17.90 10.38
C ALA A 90 -12.03 -17.55 10.90
N SER A 91 -12.57 -18.35 11.82
CA SER A 91 -13.90 -18.06 12.31
C SER A 91 -13.93 -16.77 13.10
N ALA A 92 -12.89 -16.48 13.87
CA ALA A 92 -12.87 -15.23 14.60
C ALA A 92 -12.80 -14.05 13.69
N ILE A 93 -12.02 -14.16 12.63
CA ILE A 93 -11.91 -13.08 11.68
C ILE A 93 -13.17 -12.94 10.88
N HIS A 94 -13.77 -14.04 10.56
CA HIS A 94 -15.01 -14.02 9.81
C HIS A 94 -16.10 -13.31 10.59
N GLN A 95 -16.14 -13.52 11.88
CA GLN A 95 -17.11 -12.83 12.68
C GLN A 95 -16.89 -11.33 12.68
N ALA A 96 -15.64 -10.92 12.63
CA ALA A 96 -15.36 -9.50 12.60
C ALA A 96 -15.84 -8.85 11.32
N THR A 97 -16.01 -9.62 10.25
CA THR A 97 -16.41 -9.07 8.98
C THR A 97 -17.83 -9.44 8.61
N VAL A 98 -18.57 -10.05 9.51
CA VAL A 98 -19.88 -10.55 9.19
C VAL A 98 -20.82 -9.45 8.76
N GLY A 99 -20.53 -8.25 9.17
CA GLY A 99 -21.44 -7.16 8.87
C GLY A 99 -21.58 -6.85 7.40
N PHE A 100 -20.68 -7.34 6.57
CA PHE A 100 -20.82 -7.04 5.18
C PHE A 100 -21.01 -8.28 4.34
N ALA A 101 -21.21 -9.36 4.95
CA ALA A 101 -21.41 -10.61 4.22
C ALA A 101 -22.73 -10.62 3.44
#